data_c77e9e8ef7e931a0acfde7567975f4d3
#
_entry.id   c77e9e8ef7e931a0acfde7567975f4d3
#
_cell.length_a   1.000
_cell.length_b   1.000
_cell.length_c   1.000
_cell.angle_alpha   90.00
_cell.angle_beta   90.00
_cell.angle_gamma   90.00
#
_symmetry.space_group_name_H-M   'P 1'
#
loop_
_entity.id
_entity.type
_entity.pdbx_description
1 polymer ?
#
loop_
_entity_poly.entity_id
_entity_poly.type
_entity_poly.pdbx_seq_one_letter_code
_entity_poly.pdbx_strand_id
1 'polypeptide(L)'
;MEQVFSYIISLGASVMMPIIFTIIGLCIGMKFGKALKSGLFVGVGFVGLGVVTALLTSNFNDPLKAISDLYHLQLNVFDMGWPAAAAVAYNTAVGALIIPICLGVNLLMLVTKTTRTVNIDLWNYWHFAFIGAVAYFVMDQSLLWGYFAAIVCYIITLVCADLTAEKFQKYYDLDGISIPQPFCQSFMPFAIGFNKLLDMIPGFSKLDIDAEGLKKKFGVLGEPLVLGVIVGALIGWAAQLDIKKILFLGVTMGAVMELIPRITSLFIDGLKPISEKTQELVKTKFNGKKVHIGMSPALVIGHPTTLVASVILIPVILAIAVFLPGNQFLPLASLAGMFYLFPLILPFTKGNVVKTLIIGLFALIIGLYFVTDMAPDFTMAANAVYEATGDNAAHIPDGFSGGALDFASSLFGWCIYRGVKLSYLGMGVLSVITIALMVINHQRIVKEEKAAK
;
A
#
# COMPACT_ATOMS: atom_id res chain seq x y z
N MET A 1 15.67 10.12 -27.98
CA MET A 1 14.97 10.25 -26.67
C MET A 1 14.57 8.90 -26.08
N GLU A 2 14.00 8.04 -26.88
CA GLU A 2 13.59 6.68 -26.48
C GLU A 2 14.73 5.83 -25.89
N GLN A 3 15.89 5.82 -26.52
CA GLN A 3 17.07 5.10 -26.01
C GLN A 3 17.59 5.64 -24.66
N VAL A 4 17.55 6.95 -24.46
CA VAL A 4 17.95 7.57 -23.18
C VAL A 4 16.95 7.22 -22.08
N PHE A 5 15.65 7.23 -22.42
CA PHE A 5 14.58 6.88 -21.48
C PHE A 5 14.64 5.39 -21.08
N SER A 6 14.83 4.50 -22.06
CA SER A 6 15.04 3.07 -21.82
C SER A 6 16.29 2.79 -20.98
N TYR A 7 17.38 3.53 -21.22
CA TYR A 7 18.60 3.43 -20.42
C TYR A 7 18.35 3.84 -18.96
N ILE A 8 17.63 4.94 -18.72
CA ILE A 8 17.29 5.39 -17.36
C ILE A 8 16.45 4.34 -16.63
N ILE A 9 15.46 3.74 -17.29
CA ILE A 9 14.65 2.67 -16.69
C ILE A 9 15.51 1.45 -16.38
N SER A 10 16.42 1.07 -17.28
CA SER A 10 17.32 -0.09 -17.07
C SER A 10 18.28 0.07 -15.88
N LEU A 11 18.48 1.28 -15.36
CA LEU A 11 19.25 1.50 -14.13
C LEU A 11 18.56 0.94 -12.87
N GLY A 12 17.25 0.66 -12.96
CA GLY A 12 16.45 0.15 -11.84
C GLY A 12 16.11 1.23 -10.81
N ALA A 13 15.10 0.94 -9.98
CA ALA A 13 14.60 1.86 -8.97
C ALA A 13 15.67 2.28 -7.95
N SER A 14 16.59 1.39 -7.62
CA SER A 14 17.68 1.64 -6.68
C SER A 14 18.64 2.75 -7.10
N VAL A 15 18.77 3.01 -8.41
CA VAL A 15 19.61 4.09 -8.98
C VAL A 15 18.77 5.25 -9.48
N MET A 16 17.67 4.97 -10.16
CA MET A 16 16.81 5.99 -10.77
C MET A 16 16.12 6.88 -9.71
N MET A 17 15.57 6.25 -8.66
CA MET A 17 14.82 7.00 -7.65
C MET A 17 15.70 7.95 -6.81
N PRO A 18 16.92 7.61 -6.39
CA PRO A 18 17.87 8.58 -5.82
C PRO A 18 18.06 9.82 -6.66
N ILE A 19 18.21 9.69 -7.97
CA ILE A 19 18.38 10.82 -8.90
C ILE A 19 17.11 11.68 -8.91
N ILE A 20 15.93 11.05 -9.07
CA ILE A 20 14.65 11.75 -9.10
C ILE A 20 14.42 12.54 -7.82
N PHE A 21 14.58 11.90 -6.64
CA PHE A 21 14.37 12.57 -5.36
C PHE A 21 15.41 13.66 -5.06
N THR A 22 16.65 13.50 -5.53
CA THR A 22 17.66 14.56 -5.47
C THR A 22 17.22 15.78 -6.29
N ILE A 23 16.75 15.57 -7.52
CA ILE A 23 16.26 16.63 -8.40
C ILE A 23 15.04 17.32 -7.76
N ILE A 24 14.05 16.56 -7.27
CA ILE A 24 12.88 17.11 -6.58
C ILE A 24 13.30 17.99 -5.40
N GLY A 25 14.24 17.49 -4.55
CA GLY A 25 14.77 18.23 -3.42
C GLY A 25 15.38 19.57 -3.84
N LEU A 26 16.15 19.58 -4.93
CA LEU A 26 16.73 20.82 -5.48
C LEU A 26 15.67 21.77 -6.01
N CYS A 27 14.67 21.27 -6.73
CA CYS A 27 13.56 22.08 -7.26
C CYS A 27 12.74 22.78 -6.18
N ILE A 28 12.60 22.18 -4.99
CA ILE A 28 11.93 22.79 -3.84
C ILE A 28 12.85 23.64 -2.97
N GLY A 29 14.10 23.86 -3.40
CA GLY A 29 15.06 24.76 -2.74
C GLY A 29 15.84 24.14 -1.57
N MET A 30 16.03 22.83 -1.54
CA MET A 30 16.95 22.18 -0.61
C MET A 30 18.41 22.38 -1.04
N LYS A 31 19.35 22.40 -0.06
CA LYS A 31 20.77 22.37 -0.35
C LYS A 31 21.17 21.02 -0.98
N PHE A 32 22.08 21.03 -1.97
CA PHE A 32 22.50 19.85 -2.72
C PHE A 32 22.83 18.63 -1.84
N GLY A 33 23.69 18.80 -0.84
CA GLY A 33 24.09 17.69 0.05
C GLY A 33 22.90 17.07 0.81
N LYS A 34 21.91 17.89 1.23
CA LYS A 34 20.71 17.40 1.90
C LYS A 34 19.78 16.66 0.91
N ALA A 35 19.59 17.20 -0.29
CA ALA A 35 18.81 16.56 -1.33
C ALA A 35 19.43 15.23 -1.79
N LEU A 36 20.75 15.22 -2.03
CA LEU A 36 21.49 14.00 -2.38
C LEU A 36 21.38 12.92 -1.30
N LYS A 37 21.58 13.27 -0.02
CA LYS A 37 21.43 12.34 1.08
C LYS A 37 20.02 11.74 1.14
N SER A 38 18.99 12.57 0.95
CA SER A 38 17.60 12.11 0.88
C SER A 38 17.40 11.09 -0.25
N GLY A 39 17.89 11.38 -1.45
CA GLY A 39 17.83 10.45 -2.57
C GLY A 39 18.57 9.15 -2.30
N LEU A 40 19.79 9.21 -1.76
CA LEU A 40 20.59 8.01 -1.46
C LEU A 40 19.92 7.09 -0.43
N PHE A 41 19.26 7.62 0.59
CA PHE A 41 18.49 6.81 1.55
C PHE A 41 17.38 6.01 0.84
N VAL A 42 16.70 6.62 -0.13
CA VAL A 42 15.69 5.91 -0.94
C VAL A 42 16.32 4.78 -1.73
N GLY A 43 17.47 5.00 -2.38
CA GLY A 43 18.18 3.95 -3.11
C GLY A 43 18.63 2.79 -2.24
N VAL A 44 19.22 3.08 -1.08
CA VAL A 44 19.61 2.07 -0.08
C VAL A 44 18.38 1.27 0.38
N GLY A 45 17.24 1.94 0.56
CA GLY A 45 15.97 1.27 0.87
C GLY A 45 15.58 0.26 -0.20
N PHE A 46 15.63 0.61 -1.50
CA PHE A 46 15.33 -0.31 -2.60
C PHE A 46 16.27 -1.52 -2.63
N VAL A 47 17.58 -1.31 -2.46
CA VAL A 47 18.54 -2.43 -2.35
C VAL A 47 18.19 -3.34 -1.17
N GLY A 48 17.88 -2.75 0.00
CA GLY A 48 17.47 -3.50 1.19
C GLY A 48 16.21 -4.33 0.98
N LEU A 49 15.21 -3.79 0.26
CA LEU A 49 14.00 -4.55 -0.09
C LEU A 49 14.32 -5.77 -0.97
N GLY A 50 15.17 -5.61 -1.98
CA GLY A 50 15.63 -6.72 -2.83
C GLY A 50 16.29 -7.84 -2.02
N VAL A 51 17.12 -7.49 -1.03
CA VAL A 51 17.76 -8.47 -0.13
C VAL A 51 16.72 -9.25 0.68
N VAL A 52 15.73 -8.57 1.26
CA VAL A 52 14.69 -9.25 2.07
C VAL A 52 13.76 -10.10 1.22
N THR A 53 13.40 -9.63 0.02
CA THR A 53 12.61 -10.43 -0.92
C THR A 53 13.37 -11.69 -1.33
N ALA A 54 14.65 -11.58 -1.67
CA ALA A 54 15.49 -12.74 -1.99
C ALA A 54 15.61 -13.73 -0.80
N LEU A 55 15.71 -13.23 0.44
CA LEU A 55 15.70 -14.06 1.64
C LEU A 55 14.38 -14.84 1.78
N LEU A 56 13.25 -14.21 1.49
CA LEU A 56 11.95 -14.85 1.53
C LEU A 56 11.83 -15.91 0.42
N THR A 57 12.05 -15.52 -0.83
CA THR A 57 11.85 -16.40 -1.99
C THR A 57 12.75 -17.63 -1.95
N SER A 58 14.03 -17.47 -1.59
CA SER A 58 14.98 -18.58 -1.53
C SER A 58 14.72 -19.61 -0.44
N ASN A 59 13.99 -19.24 0.63
CA ASN A 59 13.77 -20.13 1.77
C ASN A 59 12.34 -20.70 1.83
N PHE A 60 11.33 -20.01 1.29
CA PHE A 60 9.94 -20.40 1.42
C PHE A 60 9.32 -21.04 0.17
N ASN A 61 9.98 -20.94 -1.00
CA ASN A 61 9.52 -21.55 -2.23
C ASN A 61 9.26 -23.07 -2.07
N ASP A 62 10.28 -23.84 -1.68
CA ASP A 62 10.18 -25.30 -1.57
C ASP A 62 9.23 -25.74 -0.46
N PRO A 63 9.24 -25.12 0.77
CA PRO A 63 8.25 -25.42 1.79
C PRO A 63 6.80 -25.18 1.34
N LEU A 64 6.51 -24.11 0.61
CA LEU A 64 5.15 -23.83 0.13
C LEU A 64 4.70 -24.79 -0.95
N LYS A 65 5.60 -25.19 -1.88
CA LYS A 65 5.32 -26.27 -2.83
C LYS A 65 5.01 -27.59 -2.12
N ALA A 66 5.85 -27.95 -1.14
CA ALA A 66 5.63 -29.18 -0.36
C ALA A 66 4.28 -29.19 0.34
N ILE A 67 3.85 -28.06 0.95
CA ILE A 67 2.53 -27.93 1.56
C ILE A 67 1.43 -28.10 0.52
N SER A 68 1.53 -27.42 -0.62
CA SER A 68 0.54 -27.53 -1.71
C SER A 68 0.39 -28.97 -2.19
N ASP A 69 1.50 -29.69 -2.37
CA ASP A 69 1.49 -31.08 -2.80
C ASP A 69 0.96 -32.05 -1.74
N LEU A 70 1.40 -31.90 -0.49
CA LEU A 70 1.01 -32.77 0.62
C LEU A 70 -0.48 -32.70 0.99
N TYR A 71 -1.02 -31.49 0.92
CA TYR A 71 -2.41 -31.23 1.33
C TYR A 71 -3.35 -30.98 0.15
N HIS A 72 -2.86 -31.14 -1.09
CA HIS A 72 -3.62 -30.91 -2.33
C HIS A 72 -4.25 -29.50 -2.39
N LEU A 73 -3.49 -28.50 -1.91
CA LEU A 73 -3.92 -27.10 -1.91
C LEU A 73 -3.55 -26.42 -3.23
N GLN A 74 -4.36 -25.46 -3.63
CA GLN A 74 -4.08 -24.65 -4.83
C GLN A 74 -3.43 -23.31 -4.46
N LEU A 75 -2.38 -23.33 -3.63
CA LEU A 75 -1.67 -22.13 -3.16
C LEU A 75 -0.47 -21.85 -4.08
N ASN A 76 -0.76 -21.44 -5.32
CA ASN A 76 0.23 -21.20 -6.37
C ASN A 76 0.50 -19.71 -6.64
N VAL A 77 -0.01 -18.80 -5.79
CA VAL A 77 0.34 -17.39 -5.79
C VAL A 77 1.28 -17.11 -4.62
N PHE A 78 2.53 -16.80 -4.95
CA PHE A 78 3.57 -16.49 -3.95
C PHE A 78 3.41 -15.05 -3.45
N ASP A 79 3.49 -14.85 -2.15
CA ASP A 79 3.44 -13.53 -1.53
C ASP A 79 4.79 -12.81 -1.68
N MET A 80 4.84 -11.91 -2.66
CA MET A 80 5.99 -11.04 -2.91
C MET A 80 6.08 -9.90 -1.90
N GLY A 81 4.98 -9.56 -1.25
CA GLY A 81 4.84 -8.42 -0.36
C GLY A 81 4.80 -7.07 -1.08
N TRP A 82 4.35 -6.04 -0.36
CA TRP A 82 4.32 -4.67 -0.88
C TRP A 82 5.70 -4.11 -1.31
N PRO A 83 6.84 -4.56 -0.73
CA PRO A 83 8.14 -4.10 -1.20
C PRO A 83 8.41 -4.47 -2.66
N ALA A 84 8.08 -5.71 -3.04
CA ALA A 84 8.20 -6.16 -4.42
C ALA A 84 7.23 -5.42 -5.35
N ALA A 85 5.99 -5.21 -4.92
CA ALA A 85 5.02 -4.42 -5.68
C ALA A 85 5.51 -2.99 -5.94
N ALA A 86 6.13 -2.35 -4.95
CA ALA A 86 6.73 -1.03 -5.09
C ALA A 86 7.95 -1.04 -6.05
N ALA A 87 8.81 -2.07 -5.95
CA ALA A 87 9.96 -2.23 -6.85
C ALA A 87 9.49 -2.43 -8.30
N VAL A 88 8.54 -3.33 -8.54
CA VAL A 88 7.92 -3.53 -9.86
C VAL A 88 7.35 -2.21 -10.39
N ALA A 89 6.58 -1.49 -9.57
CA ALA A 89 5.95 -0.24 -9.97
C ALA A 89 6.96 0.81 -10.46
N TYR A 90 8.00 1.07 -9.66
CA TYR A 90 8.98 2.11 -9.98
C TYR A 90 9.98 1.72 -11.07
N ASN A 91 10.18 0.44 -11.34
CA ASN A 91 11.04 -0.05 -12.42
C ASN A 91 10.34 -0.08 -13.80
N THR A 92 9.16 0.57 -13.93
CA THR A 92 8.45 0.66 -15.21
C THR A 92 8.50 2.06 -15.82
N ALA A 93 8.19 2.16 -17.11
CA ALA A 93 8.06 3.43 -17.80
C ALA A 93 7.00 4.36 -17.17
N VAL A 94 5.94 3.79 -16.58
CA VAL A 94 4.93 4.55 -15.83
C VAL A 94 5.50 5.05 -14.52
N GLY A 95 6.19 4.19 -13.77
CA GLY A 95 6.78 4.54 -12.48
C GLY A 95 7.83 5.63 -12.55
N ALA A 96 8.60 5.68 -13.64
CA ALA A 96 9.65 6.66 -13.84
C ALA A 96 9.15 8.13 -13.80
N LEU A 97 7.94 8.39 -14.27
CA LEU A 97 7.37 9.75 -14.34
C LEU A 97 6.14 9.95 -13.42
N ILE A 98 5.80 8.96 -12.61
CA ILE A 98 4.58 9.02 -11.79
C ILE A 98 4.55 10.22 -10.85
N ILE A 99 5.69 10.54 -10.23
CA ILE A 99 5.79 11.61 -9.25
C ILE A 99 5.51 12.98 -9.90
N PRO A 100 6.23 13.42 -10.94
CA PRO A 100 5.95 14.72 -11.57
C PRO A 100 4.54 14.80 -12.19
N ILE A 101 4.03 13.70 -12.76
CA ILE A 101 2.68 13.67 -13.34
C ILE A 101 1.63 13.86 -12.24
N CYS A 102 1.69 13.08 -11.16
CA CYS A 102 0.73 13.18 -10.07
C CYS A 102 0.82 14.53 -9.33
N LEU A 103 2.02 15.09 -9.14
CA LEU A 103 2.18 16.44 -8.59
C LEU A 103 1.53 17.50 -9.49
N GLY A 104 1.68 17.37 -10.82
CA GLY A 104 1.00 18.25 -11.78
C GLY A 104 -0.52 18.15 -11.70
N VAL A 105 -1.06 16.94 -11.60
CA VAL A 105 -2.50 16.68 -11.40
C VAL A 105 -2.97 17.28 -10.07
N ASN A 106 -2.21 17.12 -8.97
CA ASN A 106 -2.56 17.68 -7.68
C ASN A 106 -2.62 19.22 -7.73
N LEU A 107 -1.62 19.86 -8.36
CA LEU A 107 -1.62 21.29 -8.53
C LEU A 107 -2.83 21.77 -9.33
N LEU A 108 -3.17 21.09 -10.43
CA LEU A 108 -4.36 21.41 -11.23
C LEU A 108 -5.65 21.27 -10.38
N MET A 109 -5.79 20.21 -9.60
CA MET A 109 -6.94 20.00 -8.73
C MET A 109 -7.05 21.04 -7.62
N LEU A 110 -5.93 21.52 -7.07
CA LEU A 110 -5.91 22.62 -6.09
C LEU A 110 -6.36 23.95 -6.72
N VAL A 111 -5.88 24.25 -7.92
CA VAL A 111 -6.27 25.48 -8.66
C VAL A 111 -7.75 25.45 -9.03
N THR A 112 -8.25 24.31 -9.49
CA THR A 112 -9.68 24.12 -9.85
C THR A 112 -10.58 23.90 -8.65
N LYS A 113 -10.03 23.88 -7.42
CA LYS A 113 -10.76 23.60 -6.17
C LYS A 113 -11.51 22.28 -6.19
N THR A 114 -10.96 21.27 -6.86
CA THR A 114 -11.48 19.91 -6.85
C THR A 114 -10.85 19.05 -5.77
N THR A 115 -9.81 19.56 -5.08
CA THR A 115 -9.25 19.05 -3.83
C THR A 115 -8.73 20.18 -2.94
N ARG A 116 -8.65 19.93 -1.64
CA ARG A 116 -7.91 20.73 -0.65
C ARG A 116 -6.63 20.05 -0.18
N THR A 117 -6.43 18.80 -0.54
CA THR A 117 -5.28 18.02 -0.11
C THR A 117 -4.08 18.29 -1.01
N VAL A 118 -2.97 18.70 -0.41
CA VAL A 118 -1.63 18.71 -1.03
C VAL A 118 -0.93 17.43 -0.63
N ASN A 119 -0.79 16.50 -1.55
CA ASN A 119 -0.16 15.20 -1.29
C ASN A 119 1.37 15.33 -1.31
N ILE A 120 1.97 15.39 -0.14
CA ILE A 120 3.43 15.47 0.04
C ILE A 120 4.05 14.13 0.47
N ASP A 121 3.26 13.10 0.61
CA ASP A 121 3.71 11.76 0.93
C ASP A 121 4.17 11.01 -0.33
N LEU A 122 5.32 11.42 -0.82
CA LEU A 122 5.89 10.93 -2.07
C LEU A 122 6.18 9.41 -2.04
N TRP A 123 6.35 8.82 -0.86
CA TRP A 123 6.51 7.37 -0.74
C TRP A 123 5.28 6.63 -1.27
N ASN A 124 4.09 7.05 -0.91
CA ASN A 124 2.85 6.38 -1.30
C ASN A 124 2.52 6.50 -2.80
N TYR A 125 3.30 7.24 -3.58
CA TYR A 125 3.13 7.31 -5.04
C TYR A 125 3.36 5.97 -5.73
N TRP A 126 4.05 5.02 -5.09
CA TRP A 126 4.22 3.68 -5.63
C TRP A 126 2.88 2.95 -5.88
N HIS A 127 1.84 3.22 -5.10
CA HIS A 127 0.53 2.62 -5.32
C HIS A 127 -0.08 3.05 -6.65
N PHE A 128 0.06 4.33 -7.00
CA PHE A 128 -0.41 4.87 -8.28
C PHE A 128 0.45 4.34 -9.43
N ALA A 129 1.76 4.25 -9.21
CA ALA A 129 2.68 3.64 -10.16
C ALA A 129 2.36 2.16 -10.38
N PHE A 130 2.01 1.41 -9.31
CA PHE A 130 1.68 -0.01 -9.36
C PHE A 130 0.46 -0.29 -10.23
N ILE A 131 -0.66 0.38 -9.97
CA ILE A 131 -1.86 0.17 -10.79
C ILE A 131 -1.65 0.63 -12.24
N GLY A 132 -0.88 1.69 -12.42
CA GLY A 132 -0.46 2.14 -13.74
C GLY A 132 0.45 1.15 -14.46
N ALA A 133 1.39 0.52 -13.75
CA ALA A 133 2.27 -0.51 -14.30
C ALA A 133 1.49 -1.76 -14.73
N VAL A 134 0.58 -2.24 -13.88
CA VAL A 134 -0.28 -3.37 -14.23
C VAL A 134 -1.12 -3.04 -15.46
N ALA A 135 -1.76 -1.86 -15.50
CA ALA A 135 -2.55 -1.41 -16.64
C ALA A 135 -1.70 -1.28 -17.92
N TYR A 136 -0.47 -0.78 -17.80
CA TYR A 136 0.48 -0.67 -18.90
C TYR A 136 0.76 -2.04 -19.55
N PHE A 137 1.07 -3.05 -18.75
CA PHE A 137 1.34 -4.39 -19.26
C PHE A 137 0.08 -5.11 -19.78
N VAL A 138 -1.04 -5.00 -19.09
CA VAL A 138 -2.33 -5.59 -19.51
C VAL A 138 -2.80 -5.03 -20.87
N MET A 139 -2.43 -3.79 -21.20
CA MET A 139 -2.83 -3.10 -22.41
C MET A 139 -1.65 -2.93 -23.38
N ASP A 140 -0.92 -4.02 -23.62
CA ASP A 140 0.17 -4.12 -24.62
C ASP A 140 1.22 -3.01 -24.48
N GLN A 141 1.67 -2.77 -23.28
CA GLN A 141 2.68 -1.75 -22.93
C GLN A 141 2.27 -0.32 -23.34
N SER A 142 0.98 -0.01 -23.26
CA SER A 142 0.45 1.31 -23.57
C SER A 142 0.62 2.29 -22.43
N LEU A 143 1.46 3.31 -22.61
CA LEU A 143 1.62 4.41 -21.65
C LEU A 143 0.32 5.18 -21.41
N LEU A 144 -0.55 5.27 -22.41
CA LEU A 144 -1.87 5.91 -22.26
C LEU A 144 -2.69 5.23 -21.18
N TRP A 145 -2.80 3.90 -21.24
CA TRP A 145 -3.54 3.12 -20.27
C TRP A 145 -2.88 3.12 -18.89
N GLY A 146 -1.55 3.03 -18.85
CA GLY A 146 -0.81 3.10 -17.61
C GLY A 146 -1.03 4.41 -16.86
N TYR A 147 -0.82 5.55 -17.51
CA TYR A 147 -1.04 6.85 -16.88
C TYR A 147 -2.52 7.14 -16.63
N PHE A 148 -3.42 6.68 -17.49
CA PHE A 148 -4.86 6.79 -17.24
C PHE A 148 -5.24 6.13 -15.92
N ALA A 149 -4.87 4.86 -15.70
CA ALA A 149 -5.17 4.13 -14.48
C ALA A 149 -4.56 4.81 -13.25
N ALA A 150 -3.29 5.23 -13.34
CA ALA A 150 -2.60 5.92 -12.27
C ALA A 150 -3.27 7.25 -11.89
N ILE A 151 -3.62 8.09 -12.87
CA ILE A 151 -4.25 9.40 -12.66
C ILE A 151 -5.66 9.24 -12.09
N VAL A 152 -6.45 8.30 -12.59
CA VAL A 152 -7.79 7.97 -12.05
C VAL A 152 -7.68 7.58 -10.58
N CYS A 153 -6.77 6.67 -10.25
CA CYS A 153 -6.52 6.25 -8.87
C CYS A 153 -6.11 7.44 -8.00
N TYR A 154 -5.23 8.29 -8.49
CA TYR A 154 -4.74 9.47 -7.77
C TYR A 154 -5.85 10.47 -7.47
N ILE A 155 -6.67 10.81 -8.47
CA ILE A 155 -7.79 11.75 -8.30
C ILE A 155 -8.82 11.21 -7.30
N ILE A 156 -9.23 9.95 -7.44
CA ILE A 156 -10.18 9.31 -6.51
C ILE A 156 -9.63 9.36 -5.09
N THR A 157 -8.34 9.04 -4.92
CA THR A 157 -7.69 9.05 -3.61
C THR A 157 -7.64 10.44 -2.99
N LEU A 158 -7.33 11.49 -3.75
CA LEU A 158 -7.34 12.88 -3.25
C LEU A 158 -8.73 13.33 -2.82
N VAL A 159 -9.75 13.01 -3.61
CA VAL A 159 -11.15 13.32 -3.24
C VAL A 159 -11.55 12.58 -1.97
N CYS A 160 -11.24 11.30 -1.87
CA CYS A 160 -11.51 10.50 -0.66
C CYS A 160 -10.74 11.04 0.55
N ALA A 161 -9.50 11.50 0.37
CA ALA A 161 -8.72 12.12 1.44
C ALA A 161 -9.40 13.38 1.99
N ASP A 162 -9.93 14.24 1.11
CA ASP A 162 -10.71 15.42 1.53
C ASP A 162 -12.00 15.02 2.28
N LEU A 163 -12.71 13.98 1.82
CA LEU A 163 -13.97 13.52 2.43
C LEU A 163 -13.76 12.90 3.82
N THR A 164 -12.59 12.34 4.07
CA THR A 164 -12.26 11.67 5.34
C THR A 164 -11.48 12.53 6.32
N ALA A 165 -10.92 13.64 5.85
CA ALA A 165 -10.00 14.49 6.61
C ALA A 165 -10.59 14.93 7.96
N GLU A 166 -11.83 15.43 8.00
CA GLU A 166 -12.42 15.94 9.24
C GLU A 166 -12.57 14.84 10.31
N LYS A 167 -13.00 13.63 9.91
CA LYS A 167 -13.12 12.51 10.85
C LYS A 167 -11.76 12.02 11.33
N PHE A 168 -10.79 11.97 10.44
CA PHE A 168 -9.41 11.59 10.76
C PHE A 168 -8.81 12.57 11.77
N GLN A 169 -8.89 13.87 11.47
CA GLN A 169 -8.36 14.94 12.33
C GLN A 169 -8.95 14.90 13.74
N LYS A 170 -10.29 14.80 13.84
CA LYS A 170 -10.99 14.73 15.13
C LYS A 170 -10.65 13.48 15.94
N TYR A 171 -10.44 12.34 15.26
CA TYR A 171 -10.18 11.09 15.96
C TYR A 171 -8.76 11.01 16.50
N TYR A 172 -7.77 11.49 15.74
CA TYR A 172 -6.35 11.39 16.08
C TYR A 172 -5.75 12.69 16.65
N ASP A 173 -6.57 13.76 16.79
CA ASP A 173 -6.11 15.10 17.21
C ASP A 173 -4.97 15.63 16.30
N LEU A 174 -5.15 15.52 14.99
CA LEU A 174 -4.18 15.90 13.96
C LEU A 174 -4.77 16.92 12.99
N ASP A 175 -4.94 18.17 13.46
CA ASP A 175 -5.51 19.24 12.66
C ASP A 175 -4.75 19.50 11.36
N GLY A 176 -5.52 19.73 10.28
CA GLY A 176 -4.97 20.06 8.95
C GLY A 176 -4.34 18.89 8.20
N ILE A 177 -4.37 17.67 8.75
CA ILE A 177 -3.83 16.49 8.09
C ILE A 177 -4.92 15.72 7.34
N SER A 178 -4.59 15.19 6.18
CA SER A 178 -5.39 14.22 5.42
C SER A 178 -4.53 13.03 5.02
N ILE A 179 -5.16 11.91 4.66
CA ILE A 179 -4.44 10.67 4.30
C ILE A 179 -4.74 10.29 2.84
N PRO A 180 -4.00 10.84 1.87
CA PRO A 180 -4.17 10.51 0.45
C PRO A 180 -3.43 9.21 0.07
N GLN A 181 -3.61 8.16 0.87
CA GLN A 181 -3.01 6.86 0.62
C GLN A 181 -4.08 5.89 0.12
N PRO A 182 -3.96 5.37 -1.12
CA PRO A 182 -5.06 4.63 -1.75
C PRO A 182 -5.36 3.29 -1.08
N PHE A 183 -4.38 2.63 -0.46
CA PHE A 183 -4.61 1.40 0.30
C PHE A 183 -5.58 1.65 1.47
N CYS A 184 -5.28 2.60 2.36
CA CYS A 184 -6.17 2.98 3.46
C CYS A 184 -7.54 3.45 2.98
N GLN A 185 -7.58 4.30 1.94
CA GLN A 185 -8.83 4.85 1.39
C GLN A 185 -9.74 3.78 0.79
N SER A 186 -9.15 2.72 0.25
CA SER A 186 -9.90 1.61 -0.36
C SER A 186 -10.80 0.87 0.62
N PHE A 187 -10.49 0.88 1.90
CA PHE A 187 -11.27 0.19 2.93
C PHE A 187 -12.36 1.06 3.56
N MET A 188 -12.43 2.34 3.20
CA MET A 188 -13.44 3.27 3.66
C MET A 188 -14.88 2.85 3.36
N PRO A 189 -15.21 2.34 2.15
CA PRO A 189 -16.56 1.86 1.89
C PRO A 189 -16.98 0.73 2.83
N PHE A 190 -16.05 -0.19 3.14
CA PHE A 190 -16.29 -1.25 4.13
C PHE A 190 -16.49 -0.68 5.54
N ALA A 191 -15.62 0.27 5.96
CA ALA A 191 -15.72 0.90 7.27
C ALA A 191 -17.07 1.61 7.46
N ILE A 192 -17.51 2.36 6.46
CA ILE A 192 -18.79 3.08 6.51
C ILE A 192 -19.98 2.11 6.48
N GLY A 193 -19.99 1.17 5.55
CA GLY A 193 -21.10 0.24 5.33
C GLY A 193 -21.28 -0.70 6.52
N PHE A 194 -20.23 -1.40 6.91
CA PHE A 194 -20.29 -2.36 8.01
C PHE A 194 -20.50 -1.69 9.37
N ASN A 195 -19.88 -0.52 9.62
CA ASN A 195 -20.15 0.16 10.88
C ASN A 195 -21.62 0.50 11.04
N LYS A 196 -22.30 1.00 9.98
CA LYS A 196 -23.74 1.24 9.99
C LYS A 196 -24.53 -0.05 10.23
N LEU A 197 -24.14 -1.13 9.54
CA LEU A 197 -24.82 -2.43 9.66
C LEU A 197 -24.71 -2.97 11.10
N LEU A 198 -23.51 -2.94 11.69
CA LEU A 198 -23.25 -3.39 13.05
C LEU A 198 -23.96 -2.53 14.10
N ASP A 199 -24.11 -1.24 13.86
CA ASP A 199 -24.86 -0.32 14.74
C ASP A 199 -26.37 -0.59 14.75
N MET A 200 -26.90 -1.26 13.72
CA MET A 200 -28.32 -1.67 13.66
C MET A 200 -28.61 -2.90 14.56
N ILE A 201 -27.57 -3.63 14.96
CA ILE A 201 -27.73 -4.82 15.82
C ILE A 201 -27.84 -4.35 17.28
N PRO A 202 -28.99 -4.62 17.98
CA PRO A 202 -29.19 -4.18 19.35
C PRO A 202 -28.08 -4.70 20.30
N GLY A 203 -27.47 -3.80 21.05
CA GLY A 203 -26.41 -4.13 22.00
C GLY A 203 -25.02 -4.34 21.41
N PHE A 204 -24.87 -4.45 20.08
CA PHE A 204 -23.57 -4.70 19.44
C PHE A 204 -22.57 -3.55 19.69
N SER A 205 -23.03 -2.32 19.68
CA SER A 205 -22.19 -1.14 19.95
C SER A 205 -21.58 -1.09 21.37
N LYS A 206 -22.13 -1.92 22.30
CA LYS A 206 -21.61 -2.09 23.67
C LYS A 206 -20.52 -3.15 23.77
N LEU A 207 -20.41 -4.00 22.73
CA LEU A 207 -19.36 -5.01 22.66
C LEU A 207 -18.06 -4.30 22.27
N ASP A 208 -17.14 -4.20 23.20
CA ASP A 208 -15.80 -3.67 22.93
C ASP A 208 -14.77 -4.43 23.76
N ILE A 209 -13.52 -4.32 23.35
CA ILE A 209 -12.38 -4.96 24.01
C ILE A 209 -11.42 -3.83 24.41
N ASP A 210 -10.93 -3.88 25.64
CA ASP A 210 -9.86 -2.97 26.08
C ASP A 210 -8.57 -3.23 25.27
N ALA A 211 -8.34 -2.37 24.27
CA ALA A 211 -7.18 -2.48 23.39
C ALA A 211 -5.86 -2.31 24.14
N GLU A 212 -5.78 -1.41 25.11
CA GLU A 212 -4.55 -1.20 25.88
C GLU A 212 -4.25 -2.36 26.81
N GLY A 213 -5.26 -2.87 27.50
CA GLY A 213 -5.13 -4.04 28.38
C GLY A 213 -4.76 -5.28 27.59
N LEU A 214 -5.33 -5.47 26.40
CA LEU A 214 -5.03 -6.62 25.54
C LEU A 214 -3.64 -6.50 24.92
N LYS A 215 -3.21 -5.32 24.48
CA LYS A 215 -1.83 -5.05 24.03
C LYS A 215 -0.81 -5.41 25.10
N LYS A 216 -1.07 -5.04 26.35
CA LYS A 216 -0.19 -5.41 27.50
C LYS A 216 -0.16 -6.93 27.74
N LYS A 217 -1.30 -7.63 27.54
CA LYS A 217 -1.37 -9.08 27.69
C LYS A 217 -0.63 -9.84 26.60
N PHE A 218 -0.67 -9.39 25.37
CA PHE A 218 0.10 -10.02 24.30
C PHE A 218 1.61 -9.87 24.51
N GLY A 219 2.06 -8.75 25.08
CA GLY A 219 3.48 -8.51 25.35
C GLY A 219 4.35 -8.85 24.14
N VAL A 220 5.40 -9.63 24.35
CA VAL A 220 6.35 -10.05 23.31
C VAL A 220 5.70 -10.89 22.20
N LEU A 221 4.65 -11.66 22.52
CA LEU A 221 3.94 -12.47 21.51
C LEU A 221 3.22 -11.63 20.43
N GLY A 222 2.95 -10.38 20.72
CA GLY A 222 2.37 -9.44 19.76
C GLY A 222 3.40 -8.71 18.87
N GLU A 223 4.68 -8.97 19.03
CA GLU A 223 5.71 -8.35 18.21
C GLU A 223 5.82 -9.02 16.84
N PRO A 224 5.99 -8.25 15.74
CA PRO A 224 6.12 -8.80 14.39
C PRO A 224 7.21 -9.87 14.26
N LEU A 225 8.34 -9.66 14.93
CA LEU A 225 9.44 -10.63 14.99
C LEU A 225 8.95 -12.00 15.49
N VAL A 226 8.25 -12.02 16.64
CA VAL A 226 7.81 -13.28 17.28
C VAL A 226 6.71 -13.94 16.48
N LEU A 227 5.76 -13.15 15.97
CA LEU A 227 4.73 -13.64 15.05
C LEU A 227 5.35 -14.27 13.81
N GLY A 228 6.36 -13.63 13.22
CA GLY A 228 7.11 -14.17 12.10
C GLY A 228 7.77 -15.51 12.43
N VAL A 229 8.44 -15.62 13.58
CA VAL A 229 9.04 -16.89 14.03
C VAL A 229 8.00 -17.99 14.14
N ILE A 230 6.85 -17.72 14.73
CA ILE A 230 5.76 -18.69 14.86
C ILE A 230 5.24 -19.10 13.47
N VAL A 231 4.96 -18.14 12.59
CA VAL A 231 4.45 -18.41 11.23
C VAL A 231 5.46 -19.23 10.41
N GLY A 232 6.74 -18.85 10.40
CA GLY A 232 7.77 -19.58 9.68
C GLY A 232 7.98 -21.02 10.20
N ALA A 233 7.93 -21.20 11.53
CA ALA A 233 8.00 -22.53 12.14
C ALA A 233 6.77 -23.39 11.80
N LEU A 234 5.57 -22.81 11.78
CA LEU A 234 4.34 -23.51 11.38
C LEU A 234 4.39 -23.94 9.90
N ILE A 235 4.90 -23.11 9.03
CA ILE A 235 5.12 -23.46 7.61
C ILE A 235 6.11 -24.63 7.49
N GLY A 236 7.24 -24.56 8.18
CA GLY A 236 8.22 -25.64 8.18
C GLY A 236 7.64 -26.96 8.73
N TRP A 237 6.83 -26.89 9.77
CA TRP A 237 6.13 -28.04 10.35
C TRP A 237 5.07 -28.60 9.40
N ALA A 238 4.26 -27.74 8.78
CA ALA A 238 3.25 -28.16 7.80
C ALA A 238 3.90 -28.77 6.54
N ALA A 239 5.07 -28.30 6.13
CA ALA A 239 5.87 -28.89 5.05
C ALA A 239 6.59 -30.18 5.45
N GLN A 240 6.39 -30.68 6.67
CA GLN A 240 7.02 -31.91 7.23
C GLN A 240 8.55 -31.87 7.19
N LEU A 241 9.16 -30.73 7.40
CA LEU A 241 10.60 -30.56 7.42
C LEU A 241 11.20 -31.07 8.74
N ASP A 242 12.51 -31.31 8.72
CA ASP A 242 13.25 -31.63 9.94
C ASP A 242 13.30 -30.43 10.92
N ILE A 243 13.53 -30.69 12.20
CA ILE A 243 13.46 -29.69 13.26
C ILE A 243 14.44 -28.51 13.04
N LYS A 244 15.62 -28.77 12.44
CA LYS A 244 16.61 -27.70 12.17
C LYS A 244 16.06 -26.74 11.11
N LYS A 245 15.44 -27.27 10.06
CA LYS A 245 14.81 -26.45 9.01
C LYS A 245 13.59 -25.71 9.53
N ILE A 246 12.75 -26.34 10.40
CA ILE A 246 11.62 -25.69 11.05
C ILE A 246 12.09 -24.46 11.85
N LEU A 247 13.10 -24.63 12.71
CA LEU A 247 13.65 -23.54 13.51
C LEU A 247 14.29 -22.45 12.65
N PHE A 248 15.03 -22.84 11.60
CA PHE A 248 15.63 -21.91 10.67
C PHE A 248 14.59 -21.08 9.89
N LEU A 249 13.51 -21.71 9.39
CA LEU A 249 12.41 -21.01 8.73
C LEU A 249 11.68 -20.06 9.70
N GLY A 250 11.51 -20.47 10.95
CA GLY A 250 10.98 -19.59 11.99
C GLY A 250 11.81 -18.31 12.11
N VAL A 251 13.12 -18.43 12.36
CA VAL A 251 14.01 -17.29 12.49
C VAL A 251 14.06 -16.45 11.20
N THR A 252 14.04 -17.11 10.04
CA THR A 252 14.04 -16.43 8.74
C THR A 252 12.78 -15.58 8.54
N MET A 253 11.58 -16.12 8.84
CA MET A 253 10.35 -15.34 8.74
C MET A 253 10.32 -14.20 9.77
N GLY A 254 10.79 -14.45 10.99
CA GLY A 254 10.97 -13.41 12.00
C GLY A 254 11.88 -12.27 11.49
N ALA A 255 13.00 -12.64 10.84
CA ALA A 255 13.88 -11.66 10.22
C ALA A 255 13.18 -10.88 9.10
N VAL A 256 12.43 -11.52 8.22
CA VAL A 256 11.65 -10.84 7.16
C VAL A 256 10.69 -9.84 7.76
N MET A 257 9.88 -10.24 8.75
CA MET A 257 8.89 -9.37 9.38
C MET A 257 9.50 -8.20 10.18
N GLU A 258 10.71 -8.36 10.70
CA GLU A 258 11.44 -7.29 11.40
C GLU A 258 12.20 -6.36 10.45
N LEU A 259 12.82 -6.92 9.40
CA LEU A 259 13.64 -6.13 8.46
C LEU A 259 12.79 -5.25 7.53
N ILE A 260 11.62 -5.70 7.07
CA ILE A 260 10.74 -4.91 6.20
C ILE A 260 10.42 -3.54 6.82
N PRO A 261 9.92 -3.42 8.06
CA PRO A 261 9.67 -2.11 8.68
C PRO A 261 10.94 -1.27 8.86
N ARG A 262 12.08 -1.89 9.18
CA ARG A 262 13.36 -1.18 9.35
C ARG A 262 13.88 -0.61 8.04
N ILE A 263 13.77 -1.37 6.96
CA ILE A 263 14.13 -0.88 5.62
C ILE A 263 13.16 0.22 5.19
N THR A 264 11.87 0.10 5.51
CA THR A 264 10.89 1.15 5.28
C THR A 264 11.27 2.45 5.97
N SER A 265 11.86 2.39 7.17
CA SER A 265 12.31 3.60 7.87
C SER A 265 13.38 4.37 7.08
N LEU A 266 14.22 3.70 6.28
CA LEU A 266 15.21 4.36 5.41
C LEU A 266 14.53 5.23 4.34
N PHE A 267 13.43 4.74 3.76
CA PHE A 267 12.64 5.57 2.84
C PHE A 267 12.05 6.79 3.54
N ILE A 268 11.51 6.60 4.75
CA ILE A 268 10.96 7.69 5.56
C ILE A 268 12.03 8.72 5.88
N ASP A 269 13.22 8.29 6.31
CA ASP A 269 14.36 9.16 6.60
C ASP A 269 14.86 9.92 5.36
N GLY A 270 14.80 9.29 4.19
CA GLY A 270 15.12 9.93 2.92
C GLY A 270 14.07 10.96 2.50
N LEU A 271 12.79 10.64 2.63
CA LEU A 271 11.69 11.46 2.14
C LEU A 271 11.24 12.55 3.12
N LYS A 272 11.43 12.36 4.43
CA LYS A 272 11.04 13.31 5.47
C LYS A 272 11.58 14.74 5.23
N PRO A 273 12.89 14.97 4.91
CA PRO A 273 13.37 16.31 4.63
C PRO A 273 12.72 16.97 3.42
N ILE A 274 12.35 16.19 2.40
CA ILE A 274 11.65 16.66 1.21
C ILE A 274 10.21 17.06 1.57
N SER A 275 9.51 16.20 2.33
CA SER A 275 8.16 16.47 2.81
C SER A 275 8.09 17.70 3.70
N GLU A 276 9.01 17.86 4.67
CA GLU A 276 9.11 19.04 5.55
C GLU A 276 9.31 20.33 4.75
N LYS A 277 10.21 20.31 3.75
CA LYS A 277 10.45 21.48 2.89
C LYS A 277 9.25 21.82 2.01
N THR A 278 8.57 20.81 1.49
CA THR A 278 7.32 21.00 0.74
C THR A 278 6.22 21.56 1.62
N GLN A 279 6.09 21.08 2.87
CA GLN A 279 5.13 21.62 3.84
C GLN A 279 5.38 23.10 4.15
N GLU A 280 6.64 23.49 4.34
CA GLU A 280 7.04 24.90 4.53
C GLU A 280 6.61 25.77 3.33
N LEU A 281 6.85 25.30 2.10
CA LEU A 281 6.45 26.00 0.89
C LEU A 281 4.93 26.11 0.76
N VAL A 282 4.19 25.07 1.10
CA VAL A 282 2.73 25.08 1.08
C VAL A 282 2.17 26.08 2.09
N LYS A 283 2.66 26.07 3.33
CA LYS A 283 2.26 27.03 4.36
C LYS A 283 2.49 28.49 3.93
N THR A 284 3.62 28.77 3.29
CA THR A 284 3.97 30.12 2.82
C THR A 284 3.14 30.58 1.62
N LYS A 285 2.92 29.70 0.64
CA LYS A 285 2.21 30.06 -0.59
C LYS A 285 0.69 30.05 -0.48
N PHE A 286 0.13 29.20 0.41
CA PHE A 286 -1.31 29.05 0.60
C PHE A 286 -1.81 29.67 1.92
N ASN A 287 -1.05 30.60 2.50
CA ASN A 287 -1.40 31.28 3.75
C ASN A 287 -2.81 31.86 3.69
N GLY A 288 -3.66 31.49 4.67
CA GLY A 288 -5.07 31.90 4.75
C GLY A 288 -6.07 31.02 3.96
N LYS A 289 -5.65 29.99 3.20
CA LYS A 289 -6.56 29.02 2.58
C LYS A 289 -6.64 27.75 3.42
N LYS A 290 -7.86 27.20 3.55
CA LYS A 290 -8.07 25.91 4.22
C LYS A 290 -7.55 24.77 3.31
N VAL A 291 -6.28 24.41 3.50
CA VAL A 291 -5.59 23.36 2.77
C VAL A 291 -5.24 22.24 3.74
N HIS A 292 -5.40 21.00 3.32
CA HIS A 292 -4.97 19.82 4.07
C HIS A 292 -3.59 19.34 3.59
N ILE A 293 -2.75 18.94 4.52
CA ILE A 293 -1.46 18.36 4.22
C ILE A 293 -1.64 16.85 4.15
N GLY A 294 -1.45 16.30 2.95
CA GLY A 294 -1.55 14.87 2.70
C GLY A 294 -0.32 14.14 3.23
N MET A 295 -0.50 13.29 4.24
CA MET A 295 0.54 12.55 4.94
C MET A 295 0.31 11.05 4.88
N SER A 296 1.36 10.30 5.23
CA SER A 296 1.28 8.84 5.38
C SER A 296 0.43 8.44 6.59
N PRO A 297 -0.36 7.37 6.49
CA PRO A 297 -1.01 6.75 7.65
C PRO A 297 -0.01 6.20 8.68
N ALA A 298 1.28 6.12 8.34
CA ALA A 298 2.35 5.75 9.26
C ALA A 298 2.37 6.61 10.54
N LEU A 299 1.84 7.83 10.50
CA LEU A 299 1.69 8.71 11.67
C LEU A 299 0.91 8.05 12.82
N VAL A 300 -0.02 7.16 12.52
CA VAL A 300 -1.01 6.64 13.48
C VAL A 300 -1.07 5.10 13.56
N ILE A 301 -0.20 4.38 12.88
CA ILE A 301 -0.17 2.91 12.94
C ILE A 301 0.13 2.36 14.34
N GLY A 302 0.77 3.14 15.20
CA GLY A 302 1.05 2.79 16.60
C GLY A 302 -0.16 2.81 17.53
N HIS A 303 -1.35 3.20 17.03
CA HIS A 303 -2.58 3.24 17.84
C HIS A 303 -2.91 1.84 18.44
N PRO A 304 -3.27 1.74 19.73
CA PRO A 304 -3.48 0.45 20.40
C PRO A 304 -4.46 -0.48 19.67
N THR A 305 -5.58 0.04 19.19
CA THR A 305 -6.56 -0.74 18.43
C THR A 305 -5.98 -1.27 17.11
N THR A 306 -5.16 -0.49 16.40
CA THR A 306 -4.48 -0.94 15.18
C THR A 306 -3.57 -2.12 15.48
N LEU A 307 -2.74 -2.00 16.53
CA LEU A 307 -1.80 -3.05 16.91
C LEU A 307 -2.51 -4.34 17.31
N VAL A 308 -3.53 -4.23 18.17
CA VAL A 308 -4.32 -5.38 18.64
C VAL A 308 -5.07 -6.04 17.48
N ALA A 309 -5.71 -5.27 16.61
CA ALA A 309 -6.42 -5.80 15.46
C ALA A 309 -5.48 -6.53 14.50
N SER A 310 -4.30 -5.98 14.23
CA SER A 310 -3.27 -6.62 13.38
C SER A 310 -2.81 -7.95 13.98
N VAL A 311 -2.45 -7.96 15.27
CA VAL A 311 -1.97 -9.18 15.97
C VAL A 311 -3.01 -10.29 15.93
N ILE A 312 -4.29 -9.96 16.12
CA ILE A 312 -5.37 -10.96 16.09
C ILE A 312 -5.63 -11.43 14.65
N LEU A 313 -5.66 -10.52 13.68
CA LEU A 313 -6.05 -10.87 12.30
C LEU A 313 -4.96 -11.60 11.53
N ILE A 314 -3.69 -11.44 11.88
CA ILE A 314 -2.58 -12.16 11.22
C ILE A 314 -2.80 -13.68 11.26
N PRO A 315 -2.92 -14.35 12.42
CA PRO A 315 -3.15 -15.80 12.44
C PRO A 315 -4.53 -16.20 11.88
N VAL A 316 -5.55 -15.36 12.05
CA VAL A 316 -6.90 -15.63 11.54
C VAL A 316 -6.91 -15.64 10.01
N ILE A 317 -6.30 -14.64 9.37
CA ILE A 317 -6.29 -14.58 7.90
C ILE A 317 -5.42 -15.67 7.28
N LEU A 318 -4.32 -16.06 7.94
CA LEU A 318 -3.51 -17.21 7.53
C LEU A 318 -4.33 -18.50 7.51
N ALA A 319 -5.06 -18.77 8.61
CA ALA A 319 -5.92 -19.94 8.69
C ALA A 319 -7.03 -19.91 7.62
N ILE A 320 -7.67 -18.76 7.43
CA ILE A 320 -8.71 -18.60 6.40
C ILE A 320 -8.11 -18.79 5.01
N ALA A 321 -6.97 -18.22 4.71
CA ALA A 321 -6.35 -18.30 3.38
C ALA A 321 -6.11 -19.75 2.92
N VAL A 322 -5.78 -20.66 3.85
CA VAL A 322 -5.57 -22.08 3.55
C VAL A 322 -6.88 -22.79 3.14
N PHE A 323 -8.00 -22.45 3.80
CA PHE A 323 -9.26 -23.16 3.61
C PHE A 323 -10.27 -22.41 2.72
N LEU A 324 -9.96 -21.19 2.29
CA LEU A 324 -10.87 -20.35 1.52
C LEU A 324 -11.04 -20.89 0.09
N PRO A 325 -12.22 -21.33 -0.33
CA PRO A 325 -12.42 -21.91 -1.66
C PRO A 325 -12.07 -20.92 -2.77
N GLY A 326 -11.27 -21.35 -3.76
CA GLY A 326 -10.86 -20.54 -4.90
C GLY A 326 -9.75 -19.52 -4.60
N ASN A 327 -9.31 -19.39 -3.36
CA ASN A 327 -8.12 -18.60 -3.03
C ASN A 327 -6.85 -19.39 -3.40
N GLN A 328 -5.88 -18.70 -3.99
CA GLN A 328 -4.59 -19.27 -4.38
C GLN A 328 -3.41 -18.61 -3.67
N PHE A 329 -3.67 -17.69 -2.76
CA PHE A 329 -2.68 -16.83 -2.13
C PHE A 329 -2.59 -17.09 -0.63
N LEU A 330 -1.37 -17.33 -0.14
CA LEU A 330 -1.07 -17.40 1.29
C LEU A 330 -0.24 -16.17 1.70
N PRO A 331 -0.81 -15.24 2.51
CA PRO A 331 -0.08 -14.05 2.93
C PRO A 331 1.06 -14.38 3.90
N LEU A 332 2.25 -13.90 3.64
CA LEU A 332 3.46 -14.07 4.45
C LEU A 332 4.18 -12.73 4.65
N ALA A 333 4.89 -12.25 3.61
CA ALA A 333 5.62 -10.97 3.64
C ALA A 333 4.67 -9.78 3.80
N SER A 334 3.50 -9.85 3.19
CA SER A 334 2.47 -8.83 3.26
C SER A 334 1.92 -8.60 4.66
N LEU A 335 2.03 -9.60 5.55
CA LEU A 335 1.58 -9.45 6.95
C LEU A 335 2.32 -8.33 7.69
N ALA A 336 3.55 -8.02 7.30
CA ALA A 336 4.31 -6.89 7.83
C ALA A 336 3.65 -5.52 7.53
N GLY A 337 2.79 -5.45 6.50
CA GLY A 337 2.01 -4.26 6.12
C GLY A 337 0.61 -4.19 6.73
N MET A 338 0.17 -5.17 7.51
CA MET A 338 -1.19 -5.27 8.04
C MET A 338 -1.64 -4.02 8.81
N PHE A 339 -0.73 -3.36 9.50
CA PHE A 339 -1.02 -2.15 10.29
C PHE A 339 -1.58 -1.00 9.45
N TYR A 340 -1.27 -0.94 8.16
CA TYR A 340 -1.75 0.11 7.26
C TYR A 340 -3.23 -0.05 6.84
N LEU A 341 -3.87 -1.18 7.15
CA LEU A 341 -5.28 -1.41 6.88
C LEU A 341 -6.20 -0.51 7.73
N PHE A 342 -5.83 -0.26 9.00
CA PHE A 342 -6.74 0.25 10.01
C PHE A 342 -6.82 1.77 10.17
N PRO A 343 -5.82 2.60 9.83
CA PRO A 343 -5.80 4.03 10.16
C PRO A 343 -7.04 4.83 9.78
N LEU A 344 -7.70 4.48 8.68
CA LEU A 344 -8.96 5.12 8.27
C LEU A 344 -10.22 4.35 8.70
N ILE A 345 -10.11 3.10 9.12
CA ILE A 345 -11.23 2.34 9.68
C ILE A 345 -11.57 2.87 11.08
N LEU A 346 -10.55 3.13 11.91
CA LEU A 346 -10.71 3.54 13.30
C LEU A 346 -11.57 4.81 13.51
N PRO A 347 -11.41 5.88 12.75
CA PRO A 347 -12.29 7.06 12.86
C PRO A 347 -13.79 6.77 12.67
N PHE A 348 -14.13 5.71 11.92
CA PHE A 348 -15.51 5.29 11.68
C PHE A 348 -16.05 4.35 12.75
N THR A 349 -15.20 3.45 13.23
CA THR A 349 -15.55 2.55 14.34
C THR A 349 -15.41 3.20 15.72
N LYS A 350 -14.91 4.44 15.77
CA LYS A 350 -14.55 5.17 17.00
C LYS A 350 -13.59 4.39 17.89
N GLY A 351 -12.68 3.63 17.27
CA GLY A 351 -11.69 2.82 17.96
C GLY A 351 -12.21 1.49 18.53
N ASN A 352 -13.49 1.16 18.33
CA ASN A 352 -14.06 -0.11 18.81
C ASN A 352 -13.34 -1.30 18.17
N VAL A 353 -12.69 -2.14 18.98
CA VAL A 353 -11.85 -3.26 18.52
C VAL A 353 -12.68 -4.31 17.80
N VAL A 354 -13.85 -4.69 18.34
CA VAL A 354 -14.69 -5.74 17.75
C VAL A 354 -15.17 -5.35 16.36
N LYS A 355 -15.64 -4.12 16.18
CA LYS A 355 -16.04 -3.62 14.87
C LYS A 355 -14.87 -3.55 13.90
N THR A 356 -13.71 -3.09 14.38
CA THR A 356 -12.49 -2.99 13.58
C THR A 356 -12.02 -4.37 13.11
N LEU A 357 -12.07 -5.39 13.97
CA LEU A 357 -11.76 -6.78 13.62
C LEU A 357 -12.69 -7.32 12.53
N ILE A 358 -14.00 -7.11 12.66
CA ILE A 358 -14.99 -7.62 11.69
C ILE A 358 -14.79 -6.95 10.33
N ILE A 359 -14.64 -5.62 10.32
CA ILE A 359 -14.42 -4.86 9.07
C ILE A 359 -13.09 -5.26 8.43
N GLY A 360 -12.02 -5.33 9.22
CA GLY A 360 -10.70 -5.73 8.73
C GLY A 360 -10.69 -7.16 8.19
N LEU A 361 -11.32 -8.09 8.90
CA LEU A 361 -11.42 -9.49 8.45
C LEU A 361 -12.16 -9.61 7.10
N PHE A 362 -13.29 -8.93 6.97
CA PHE A 362 -14.06 -8.94 5.73
C PHE A 362 -13.24 -8.32 4.57
N ALA A 363 -12.58 -7.20 4.81
CA ALA A 363 -11.72 -6.56 3.81
C ALA A 363 -10.56 -7.49 3.37
N LEU A 364 -9.95 -8.20 4.31
CA LEU A 364 -8.86 -9.13 4.03
C LEU A 364 -9.35 -10.36 3.25
N ILE A 365 -10.49 -10.94 3.61
CA ILE A 365 -11.06 -12.09 2.87
C ILE A 365 -11.33 -11.72 1.41
N ILE A 366 -11.96 -10.57 1.16
CA ILE A 366 -12.18 -10.09 -0.21
C ILE A 366 -10.84 -9.80 -0.89
N GLY A 367 -9.89 -9.23 -0.15
CA GLY A 367 -8.55 -8.94 -0.64
C GLY A 367 -7.81 -10.18 -1.14
N LEU A 368 -7.95 -11.33 -0.50
CA LEU A 368 -7.38 -12.61 -0.96
C LEU A 368 -7.88 -12.99 -2.36
N TYR A 369 -9.16 -12.80 -2.64
CA TYR A 369 -9.72 -13.02 -3.97
C TYR A 369 -9.20 -12.00 -5.00
N PHE A 370 -9.05 -10.74 -4.61
CA PHE A 370 -8.52 -9.71 -5.51
C PHE A 370 -7.07 -10.01 -5.90
N VAL A 371 -6.24 -10.44 -4.95
CA VAL A 371 -4.85 -10.85 -5.23
C VAL A 371 -4.83 -12.05 -6.17
N THR A 372 -5.62 -13.07 -5.89
CA THR A 372 -5.72 -14.28 -6.74
C THR A 372 -6.10 -13.91 -8.17
N ASP A 373 -7.07 -13.01 -8.33
CA ASP A 373 -7.56 -12.56 -9.62
C ASP A 373 -6.55 -11.69 -10.40
N MET A 374 -5.76 -10.87 -9.69
CA MET A 374 -4.74 -10.00 -10.29
C MET A 374 -3.40 -10.72 -10.52
N ALA A 375 -3.16 -11.85 -9.87
CA ALA A 375 -1.88 -12.54 -9.86
C ALA A 375 -1.27 -12.81 -11.25
N PRO A 376 -2.01 -13.24 -12.28
CA PRO A 376 -1.43 -13.46 -13.61
C PRO A 376 -0.82 -12.18 -14.21
N ASP A 377 -1.50 -11.05 -14.09
CA ASP A 377 -1.07 -9.79 -14.68
C ASP A 377 0.01 -9.11 -13.82
N PHE A 378 -0.03 -9.28 -12.49
CA PHE A 378 1.08 -8.89 -11.61
C PHE A 378 2.35 -9.69 -11.98
N THR A 379 2.22 -11.00 -12.21
CA THR A 379 3.33 -11.88 -12.63
C THR A 379 3.95 -11.41 -13.94
N MET A 380 3.12 -11.08 -14.92
CA MET A 380 3.60 -10.55 -16.21
C MET A 380 4.43 -9.27 -16.01
N ALA A 381 3.93 -8.34 -15.19
CA ALA A 381 4.63 -7.09 -14.89
C ALA A 381 5.95 -7.33 -14.13
N ALA A 382 5.94 -8.20 -13.13
CA ALA A 382 7.12 -8.52 -12.32
C ALA A 382 8.20 -9.21 -13.16
N ASN A 383 7.84 -10.20 -13.99
CA ASN A 383 8.78 -10.87 -14.87
C ASN A 383 9.41 -9.93 -15.89
N ALA A 384 8.62 -9.07 -16.52
CA ALA A 384 9.14 -8.07 -17.45
C ALA A 384 10.11 -7.09 -16.77
N VAL A 385 9.86 -6.70 -15.52
CA VAL A 385 10.78 -5.85 -14.75
C VAL A 385 12.05 -6.64 -14.39
N TYR A 386 11.92 -7.89 -13.94
CA TYR A 386 13.07 -8.71 -13.59
C TYR A 386 13.99 -8.95 -14.80
N GLU A 387 13.43 -9.29 -15.96
CA GLU A 387 14.16 -9.44 -17.21
C GLU A 387 14.90 -8.16 -17.64
N ALA A 388 14.27 -7.00 -17.45
CA ALA A 388 14.83 -5.72 -17.85
C ALA A 388 15.94 -5.20 -16.91
N THR A 389 15.84 -5.50 -15.60
CA THR A 389 16.66 -4.85 -14.56
C THR A 389 17.51 -5.81 -13.74
N GLY A 390 17.17 -7.10 -13.71
CA GLY A 390 17.76 -8.09 -12.79
C GLY A 390 17.43 -7.82 -11.31
N ASP A 391 16.41 -6.99 -11.01
CA ASP A 391 16.05 -6.65 -9.63
C ASP A 391 15.39 -7.83 -8.93
N ASN A 392 16.08 -8.41 -7.95
CA ASN A 392 15.59 -9.55 -7.18
C ASN A 392 14.27 -9.28 -6.46
N ALA A 393 13.91 -8.02 -6.20
CA ALA A 393 12.62 -7.69 -5.64
C ALA A 393 11.45 -8.05 -6.57
N ALA A 394 11.68 -8.11 -7.88
CA ALA A 394 10.69 -8.51 -8.88
C ALA A 394 10.75 -10.01 -9.23
N HIS A 395 11.73 -10.78 -8.70
CA HIS A 395 11.91 -12.19 -9.01
C HIS A 395 10.82 -13.05 -8.36
N ILE A 396 9.99 -13.68 -9.18
CA ILE A 396 8.98 -14.64 -8.74
C ILE A 396 9.57 -16.05 -8.80
N PRO A 397 9.42 -16.86 -7.74
CA PRO A 397 9.92 -18.24 -7.76
C PRO A 397 9.27 -19.10 -8.84
N ASP A 398 10.05 -20.02 -9.43
CA ASP A 398 9.57 -20.92 -10.46
C ASP A 398 8.35 -21.73 -10.04
N GLY A 399 7.35 -21.77 -10.91
CA GLY A 399 6.10 -22.51 -10.69
C GLY A 399 5.06 -21.76 -9.85
N PHE A 400 5.31 -20.49 -9.48
CA PHE A 400 4.36 -19.62 -8.85
C PHE A 400 3.97 -18.43 -9.74
N SER A 401 2.79 -17.87 -9.46
CA SER A 401 2.44 -16.50 -9.80
C SER A 401 2.79 -15.58 -8.63
N GLY A 402 3.00 -14.30 -8.87
CA GLY A 402 3.27 -13.32 -7.82
C GLY A 402 2.01 -12.61 -7.37
N GLY A 403 1.97 -12.21 -6.10
CA GLY A 403 0.90 -11.40 -5.54
C GLY A 403 1.36 -10.66 -4.30
N ALA A 404 0.53 -9.75 -3.78
CA ALA A 404 0.77 -9.03 -2.54
C ALA A 404 -0.53 -8.60 -1.88
N LEU A 405 -0.63 -8.78 -0.56
CA LEU A 405 -1.77 -8.34 0.24
C LEU A 405 -1.56 -6.88 0.68
N ASP A 406 -1.61 -5.99 -0.28
CA ASP A 406 -1.48 -4.54 -0.13
C ASP A 406 -2.43 -3.84 -1.09
N PHE A 407 -1.95 -2.89 -1.88
CA PHE A 407 -2.78 -2.21 -2.86
C PHE A 407 -3.37 -3.15 -3.92
N ALA A 408 -2.71 -4.28 -4.26
CA ALA A 408 -3.27 -5.30 -5.15
C ALA A 408 -4.52 -5.98 -4.56
N SER A 409 -4.61 -6.09 -3.23
CA SER A 409 -5.79 -6.60 -2.53
C SER A 409 -6.87 -5.54 -2.28
N SER A 410 -6.65 -4.29 -2.67
CA SER A 410 -7.53 -3.18 -2.35
C SER A 410 -8.68 -3.05 -3.34
N LEU A 411 -9.82 -2.55 -2.83
CA LEU A 411 -11.01 -2.32 -3.67
C LEU A 411 -10.72 -1.34 -4.82
N PHE A 412 -10.01 -0.24 -4.57
CA PHE A 412 -9.68 0.73 -5.61
C PHE A 412 -8.77 0.11 -6.67
N GLY A 413 -7.69 -0.56 -6.24
CA GLY A 413 -6.78 -1.25 -7.14
C GLY A 413 -7.50 -2.25 -8.03
N TRP A 414 -8.31 -3.11 -7.42
CA TRP A 414 -9.04 -4.14 -8.16
C TRP A 414 -10.10 -3.56 -9.11
N CYS A 415 -10.89 -2.57 -8.69
CA CYS A 415 -11.90 -1.94 -9.54
C CYS A 415 -11.27 -1.24 -10.75
N ILE A 416 -10.15 -0.53 -10.56
CA ILE A 416 -9.44 0.15 -11.66
C ILE A 416 -8.84 -0.90 -12.61
N TYR A 417 -8.17 -1.92 -12.08
CA TYR A 417 -7.63 -3.03 -12.86
C TYR A 417 -8.71 -3.70 -13.72
N ARG A 418 -9.85 -4.07 -13.12
CA ARG A 418 -10.97 -4.66 -13.88
C ARG A 418 -11.59 -3.70 -14.87
N GLY A 419 -11.68 -2.40 -14.52
CA GLY A 419 -12.11 -1.37 -15.44
C GLY A 419 -11.21 -1.26 -16.67
N VAL A 420 -9.89 -1.28 -16.49
CA VAL A 420 -8.92 -1.29 -17.60
C VAL A 420 -9.10 -2.52 -18.50
N LYS A 421 -9.33 -3.70 -17.93
CA LYS A 421 -9.61 -4.93 -18.72
C LYS A 421 -10.89 -4.86 -19.55
N LEU A 422 -11.82 -3.97 -19.24
CA LEU A 422 -12.98 -3.67 -20.09
C LEU A 422 -12.67 -2.68 -21.23
N SER A 423 -11.39 -2.33 -21.42
CA SER A 423 -10.89 -1.46 -22.48
C SER A 423 -11.61 -0.09 -22.48
N TYR A 424 -11.97 0.46 -23.63
CA TYR A 424 -12.58 1.80 -23.74
C TYR A 424 -13.90 1.96 -22.99
N LEU A 425 -14.69 0.89 -22.81
CA LEU A 425 -15.89 0.93 -21.98
C LEU A 425 -15.53 1.21 -20.53
N GLY A 426 -14.54 0.48 -19.99
CA GLY A 426 -14.07 0.69 -18.63
C GLY A 426 -13.40 2.05 -18.45
N MET A 427 -12.64 2.53 -19.44
CA MET A 427 -12.10 3.89 -19.44
C MET A 427 -13.22 4.93 -19.32
N GLY A 428 -14.31 4.78 -20.08
CA GLY A 428 -15.47 5.65 -20.00
C GLY A 428 -16.13 5.64 -18.63
N VAL A 429 -16.37 4.46 -18.06
CA VAL A 429 -16.98 4.31 -16.73
C VAL A 429 -16.11 4.92 -15.65
N LEU A 430 -14.81 4.59 -15.63
CA LEU A 430 -13.86 5.14 -14.66
C LEU A 430 -13.74 6.67 -14.77
N SER A 431 -13.74 7.21 -16.00
CA SER A 431 -13.73 8.66 -16.24
C SER A 431 -14.97 9.34 -15.68
N VAL A 432 -16.16 8.79 -15.93
CA VAL A 432 -17.44 9.32 -15.43
C VAL A 432 -17.45 9.33 -13.89
N ILE A 433 -17.05 8.23 -13.25
CA ILE A 433 -16.97 8.14 -11.79
C ILE A 433 -15.99 9.18 -11.24
N THR A 434 -14.81 9.29 -11.84
CA THR A 434 -13.76 10.21 -11.40
C THR A 434 -14.21 11.67 -11.53
N ILE A 435 -14.79 12.04 -12.65
CA ILE A 435 -15.31 13.40 -12.87
C ILE A 435 -16.47 13.71 -11.92
N ALA A 436 -17.38 12.77 -11.71
CA ALA A 436 -18.49 12.94 -10.77
C ALA A 436 -17.97 13.20 -9.34
N LEU A 437 -16.98 12.45 -8.88
CA LEU A 437 -16.34 12.65 -7.59
C LEU A 437 -15.66 14.02 -7.49
N MET A 438 -14.93 14.44 -8.53
CA MET A 438 -14.33 15.79 -8.60
C MET A 438 -15.39 16.90 -8.49
N VAL A 439 -16.50 16.77 -9.24
CA VAL A 439 -17.58 17.77 -9.23
C VAL A 439 -18.25 17.83 -7.86
N ILE A 440 -18.57 16.70 -7.23
CA ILE A 440 -19.15 16.62 -5.90
C ILE A 440 -18.24 17.31 -4.88
N ASN A 441 -16.94 17.00 -4.92
CA ASN A 441 -15.97 17.59 -4.00
C ASN A 441 -15.80 19.10 -4.24
N HIS A 442 -15.77 19.54 -5.49
CA HIS A 442 -15.73 20.95 -5.85
C HIS A 442 -16.93 21.71 -5.27
N GLN A 443 -18.14 21.19 -5.48
CA GLN A 443 -19.36 21.82 -4.94
C GLN A 443 -19.33 21.91 -3.42
N ARG A 444 -18.85 20.87 -2.74
CA ARG A 444 -18.65 20.86 -1.28
C ARG A 444 -17.67 21.95 -0.85
N ILE A 445 -16.49 22.00 -1.48
CA ILE A 445 -15.44 22.98 -1.17
C ILE A 445 -15.96 24.42 -1.35
N VAL A 446 -16.60 24.70 -2.48
CA VAL A 446 -17.14 26.04 -2.77
C VAL A 446 -18.26 26.44 -1.80
N LYS A 447 -19.14 25.49 -1.41
CA LYS A 447 -20.19 25.72 -0.41
C LYS A 447 -19.61 26.06 0.96
N GLU A 448 -18.60 25.31 1.41
CA GLU A 448 -17.93 25.55 2.69
C GLU A 448 -17.19 26.89 2.71
N GLU A 449 -16.54 27.29 1.61
CA GLU A 449 -15.87 28.59 1.49
C GLU A 449 -16.86 29.77 1.51
N LYS A 450 -18.05 29.59 0.94
CA LYS A 450 -19.12 30.61 1.00
C LYS A 450 -19.72 30.73 2.40
N ALA A 451 -19.82 29.62 3.14
CA ALA A 451 -20.35 29.62 4.50
C ALA A 451 -19.37 30.20 5.53
N ALA A 452 -18.08 30.23 5.22
CA ALA A 452 -17.03 30.78 6.09
C ALA A 452 -16.75 32.28 5.87
N LYS A 453 -17.36 32.90 4.86
CA LYS A 453 -17.36 34.34 4.58
C LYS A 453 -18.56 35.00 5.17
#